data_15f4cc3a31409fe1cf14131d8cec0135
#
_entry.id   15f4cc3a31409fe1cf14131d8cec0135
#
_cell.length_a   1.000
_cell.length_b   1.000
_cell.length_c   1.000
_cell.angle_alpha   90.00
_cell.angle_beta   90.00
_cell.angle_gamma   90.00
#
_symmetry.space_group_name_H-M   'P 1'
#
loop_
_entity.id
_entity.type
_entity.pdbx_description
1 polymer ?
#
loop_
_entity_poly.entity_id
_entity_poly.type
_entity_poly.pdbx_seq_one_letter_code
_entity_poly.pdbx_strand_id
1 'polypeptide(L)'
;MMGDTFSPVNVLEEGAGEAKGEQARMASIMGALAVADLVKSSLGPKGMDKILQSTGRGGSVSVRLRPHSQPMPPSPPAALSPATPYSPQVTNDGATILKSVLIDNPAAKVLIDISKVQDDEVGDGTTSVCVLAGEFLRQAQELIEKKIHPQTIVRGYRLAREAALASLAKAKMDNTKDEKAFRQDLLNIAKTTLSSKVLSQDKEMFAEIAVNAVLKLKGASGTAD
;
A
#
# COMPACT_ATOMS: atom_id res chain seq x y z
N MET A 1 41.05 -10.42 47.63
CA MET A 1 39.88 -10.91 46.89
C MET A 1 39.22 -9.70 46.20
N MET A 2 39.58 -9.45 44.96
CA MET A 2 38.93 -8.39 44.14
C MET A 2 37.65 -8.98 43.57
N GLY A 3 36.51 -8.40 43.95
CA GLY A 3 35.22 -8.76 43.38
C GLY A 3 35.11 -8.17 41.97
N ASP A 4 35.02 -9.02 40.96
CA ASP A 4 34.64 -8.65 39.63
C ASP A 4 33.20 -8.10 39.64
N THR A 5 33.10 -6.77 39.57
CA THR A 5 31.82 -6.10 39.29
C THR A 5 31.48 -6.38 37.84
N PHE A 6 30.58 -7.32 37.62
CA PHE A 6 29.91 -7.49 36.32
C PHE A 6 29.21 -6.18 35.96
N SER A 7 29.81 -5.40 35.10
CA SER A 7 29.10 -4.29 34.43
C SER A 7 28.01 -4.90 33.54
N PRO A 8 26.75 -4.48 33.65
CA PRO A 8 25.73 -4.92 32.72
C PRO A 8 26.15 -4.51 31.30
N VAL A 9 26.23 -5.50 30.41
CA VAL A 9 26.51 -5.26 29.00
C VAL A 9 25.39 -4.38 28.45
N ASN A 10 25.74 -3.15 28.05
CA ASN A 10 24.80 -2.27 27.38
C ASN A 10 24.52 -2.86 25.99
N VAL A 11 23.36 -3.53 25.80
CA VAL A 11 22.95 -4.18 24.57
C VAL A 11 22.39 -3.16 23.56
N LEU A 12 22.10 -1.94 24.01
CA LEU A 12 21.57 -0.87 23.20
C LEU A 12 22.68 0.10 22.79
N GLU A 13 22.65 0.56 21.54
CA GLU A 13 23.54 1.63 21.07
C GLU A 13 23.30 2.93 21.86
N GLU A 14 24.36 3.72 22.05
CA GLU A 14 24.25 5.04 22.69
C GLU A 14 23.27 5.92 21.93
N GLY A 15 22.21 6.37 22.62
CA GLY A 15 21.13 7.16 22.01
C GLY A 15 19.88 6.38 21.61
N ALA A 16 19.85 5.07 21.77
CA ALA A 16 18.65 4.26 21.54
C ALA A 16 17.60 4.55 22.62
N GLY A 17 16.45 5.09 22.21
CA GLY A 17 15.29 5.30 23.09
C GLY A 17 14.52 4.00 23.30
N GLU A 18 14.31 3.60 24.55
CA GLU A 18 13.50 2.44 24.90
C GLU A 18 12.06 2.88 25.27
N ALA A 19 11.07 2.46 24.47
CA ALA A 19 9.66 2.64 24.78
C ALA A 19 9.08 1.31 25.26
N LYS A 20 8.40 1.30 26.42
CA LYS A 20 7.83 0.10 27.04
C LYS A 20 6.31 0.18 27.23
N GLY A 21 5.66 -0.99 27.27
CA GLY A 21 4.26 -1.13 27.66
C GLY A 21 3.27 -0.42 26.75
N GLU A 22 2.41 0.39 27.34
CA GLU A 22 1.33 1.09 26.65
C GLU A 22 1.82 2.18 25.69
N GLN A 23 2.90 2.88 26.05
CA GLN A 23 3.50 3.92 25.20
C GLN A 23 4.07 3.34 23.91
N ALA A 24 4.79 2.23 23.97
CA ALA A 24 5.33 1.56 22.79
C ALA A 24 4.22 1.07 21.86
N ARG A 25 3.15 0.54 22.42
CA ARG A 25 1.99 0.09 21.66
C ARG A 25 1.28 1.25 20.98
N MET A 26 1.04 2.33 21.72
CA MET A 26 0.40 3.53 21.16
C MET A 26 1.25 4.16 20.05
N ALA A 27 2.55 4.30 20.25
CA ALA A 27 3.47 4.81 19.23
C ALA A 27 3.45 3.94 17.96
N SER A 28 3.38 2.62 18.10
CA SER A 28 3.27 1.69 16.97
C SER A 28 1.96 1.86 16.21
N ILE A 29 0.84 1.94 16.91
CA ILE A 29 -0.49 2.17 16.30
C ILE A 29 -0.53 3.51 15.58
N MET A 30 -0.08 4.58 16.22
CA MET A 30 -0.06 5.93 15.63
C MET A 30 0.81 6.00 14.37
N GLY A 31 1.97 5.35 14.37
CA GLY A 31 2.83 5.26 13.19
C GLY A 31 2.16 4.54 12.03
N ALA A 32 1.49 3.42 12.30
CA ALA A 32 0.76 2.68 11.28
C ALA A 32 -0.46 3.46 10.75
N LEU A 33 -1.22 4.13 11.64
CA LEU A 33 -2.35 4.98 11.24
C LEU A 33 -1.90 6.15 10.36
N ALA A 34 -0.78 6.79 10.69
CA ALA A 34 -0.24 7.89 9.87
C ALA A 34 0.06 7.46 8.43
N VAL A 35 0.60 6.23 8.26
CA VAL A 35 0.85 5.66 6.92
C VAL A 35 -0.45 5.36 6.19
N ALA A 36 -1.44 4.78 6.85
CA ALA A 36 -2.75 4.50 6.26
C ALA A 36 -3.46 5.80 5.83
N ASP A 37 -3.44 6.83 6.69
CA ASP A 37 -4.05 8.13 6.40
C ASP A 37 -3.32 8.87 5.27
N LEU A 38 -2.00 8.69 5.14
CA LEU A 38 -1.22 9.26 4.04
C LEU A 38 -1.75 8.78 2.68
N VAL A 39 -2.08 7.49 2.53
CA VAL A 39 -2.53 6.93 1.25
C VAL A 39 -4.06 6.98 1.09
N LYS A 40 -4.82 7.19 2.15
CA LYS A 40 -6.29 7.17 2.15
C LYS A 40 -6.90 8.14 1.13
N SER A 41 -6.29 9.32 0.95
CA SER A 41 -6.78 10.33 0.00
C SER A 41 -6.54 9.98 -1.47
N SER A 42 -5.74 8.96 -1.79
CA SER A 42 -5.54 8.45 -3.16
C SER A 42 -6.42 7.23 -3.49
N LEU A 43 -7.32 6.84 -2.56
CA LEU A 43 -8.17 5.66 -2.72
C LEU A 43 -9.34 5.91 -3.68
N GLY A 44 -9.51 5.01 -4.65
CA GLY A 44 -10.68 4.91 -5.52
C GLY A 44 -10.73 5.94 -6.66
N PRO A 45 -11.85 5.98 -7.42
CA PRO A 45 -11.98 6.80 -8.63
C PRO A 45 -11.97 8.31 -8.37
N LYS A 46 -12.28 8.72 -7.14
CA LYS A 46 -12.22 10.12 -6.70
C LYS A 46 -10.93 10.42 -5.90
N GLY A 47 -9.99 9.48 -5.89
CA GLY A 47 -8.70 9.65 -5.23
C GLY A 47 -7.90 10.80 -5.83
N MET A 48 -7.07 11.43 -5.00
CA MET A 48 -6.19 12.52 -5.43
C MET A 48 -4.81 11.96 -5.75
N ASP A 49 -4.20 12.46 -6.83
CA ASP A 49 -2.81 12.18 -7.12
C ASP A 49 -1.89 12.79 -6.06
N LYS A 50 -0.78 12.14 -5.79
CA LYS A 50 0.28 12.64 -4.92
C LYS A 50 1.44 13.14 -5.77
N ILE A 51 1.98 14.28 -5.40
CA ILE A 51 3.23 14.79 -5.95
C ILE A 51 4.33 14.43 -4.94
N LEU A 52 5.24 13.58 -5.37
CA LEU A 52 6.43 13.19 -4.61
C LEU A 52 7.58 14.09 -5.03
N GLN A 53 8.12 14.86 -4.11
CA GLN A 53 9.22 15.78 -4.38
C GLN A 53 10.34 15.57 -3.37
N SER A 54 11.54 15.29 -3.86
CA SER A 54 12.72 15.22 -2.99
C SER A 54 13.07 16.61 -2.46
N THR A 55 13.25 16.72 -1.15
CA THR A 55 13.54 17.98 -0.47
C THR A 55 15.01 18.00 -0.06
N GLY A 56 15.92 18.24 -1.02
CA GLY A 56 17.34 18.46 -0.75
C GLY A 56 18.22 17.20 -0.67
N ARG A 57 19.50 17.38 -0.27
CA ARG A 57 20.55 16.36 -0.27
C ARG A 57 20.36 15.22 0.74
N GLY A 58 19.36 15.29 1.61
CA GLY A 58 19.13 14.31 2.69
C GLY A 58 18.15 13.17 2.35
N GLY A 59 17.67 13.05 1.11
CA GLY A 59 16.78 11.95 0.70
C GLY A 59 15.34 12.01 1.26
N SER A 60 14.97 13.08 1.98
CA SER A 60 13.59 13.26 2.44
C SER A 60 12.66 13.60 1.26
N VAL A 61 11.49 12.95 1.21
CA VAL A 61 10.48 13.17 0.17
C VAL A 61 9.29 13.88 0.78
N SER A 62 8.90 15.02 0.20
CA SER A 62 7.63 15.67 0.55
C SER A 62 6.51 15.13 -0.32
N VAL A 63 5.37 14.83 0.28
CA VAL A 63 4.17 14.32 -0.41
C VAL A 63 3.09 15.41 -0.40
N ARG A 64 2.64 15.83 -1.58
CA ARG A 64 1.58 16.82 -1.74
C ARG A 64 0.35 16.21 -2.42
N LEU A 65 -0.83 16.64 -2.00
CA LEU A 65 -2.10 16.29 -2.64
C LEU A 65 -2.30 17.10 -3.91
N ARG A 66 -2.79 16.46 -4.98
CA ARG A 66 -3.18 17.08 -6.23
C ARG A 66 -4.60 16.64 -6.61
N PRO A 67 -5.55 17.59 -6.78
CA PRO A 67 -6.86 17.27 -7.33
C PRO A 67 -6.76 16.80 -8.79
N HIS A 68 -7.54 15.78 -9.16
CA HIS A 68 -7.60 15.24 -10.53
C HIS A 68 -7.98 16.28 -11.60
N SER A 69 -8.67 17.35 -11.19
CA SER A 69 -9.12 18.44 -12.08
C SER A 69 -8.02 19.42 -12.50
N GLN A 70 -6.83 19.34 -11.94
CA GLN A 70 -5.74 20.24 -12.32
C GLN A 70 -4.98 19.68 -13.53
N PRO A 71 -4.67 20.51 -14.55
CA PRO A 71 -3.84 20.09 -15.68
C PRO A 71 -2.47 19.61 -15.19
N MET A 72 -1.94 18.56 -15.82
CA MET A 72 -0.57 18.11 -15.53
C MET A 72 0.39 19.29 -15.73
N PRO A 73 1.34 19.51 -14.81
CA PRO A 73 2.41 20.47 -15.06
C PRO A 73 3.09 20.07 -16.37
N PRO A 74 3.48 21.03 -17.22
CA PRO A 74 4.17 20.71 -18.46
C PRO A 74 5.39 19.83 -18.12
N SER A 75 5.49 18.70 -18.81
CA SER A 75 6.66 17.83 -18.70
C SER A 75 7.87 18.70 -18.96
N PRO A 76 8.93 18.64 -18.14
CA PRO A 76 10.17 19.29 -18.51
C PRO A 76 10.56 18.80 -19.90
N PRO A 77 11.05 19.67 -20.81
CA PRO A 77 11.41 19.26 -22.15
C PRO A 77 12.28 18.02 -22.04
N ALA A 78 11.99 17.02 -22.88
CA ALA A 78 12.73 15.76 -22.94
C ALA A 78 14.16 16.01 -23.44
N ALA A 79 14.93 16.79 -22.71
CA ALA A 79 16.36 16.81 -22.80
C ALA A 79 16.81 15.46 -22.22
N LEU A 80 17.49 14.68 -23.01
CA LEU A 80 18.19 13.42 -22.79
C LEU A 80 19.11 13.45 -21.53
N SER A 81 18.55 13.77 -20.38
CA SER A 81 19.23 13.68 -19.09
C SER A 81 18.75 12.44 -18.39
N PRO A 82 19.64 11.55 -17.89
CA PRO A 82 19.25 10.47 -17.01
C PRO A 82 18.42 11.09 -15.90
N ALA A 83 17.28 10.46 -15.58
CA ALA A 83 16.33 10.94 -14.57
C ALA A 83 17.12 11.43 -13.35
N THR A 84 17.21 12.75 -13.20
CA THR A 84 17.86 13.32 -12.03
C THR A 84 17.01 12.92 -10.83
N PRO A 85 17.60 12.50 -9.70
CA PRO A 85 16.86 12.07 -8.51
C PRO A 85 15.96 13.17 -7.90
N TYR A 86 15.80 14.28 -8.57
CA TYR A 86 15.10 15.49 -8.12
C TYR A 86 13.84 15.84 -8.93
N SER A 87 13.46 15.05 -9.96
CA SER A 87 12.23 15.34 -10.71
C SER A 87 10.99 14.99 -9.87
N PRO A 88 9.99 15.90 -9.74
CA PRO A 88 8.76 15.59 -9.04
C PRO A 88 8.02 14.47 -9.77
N GLN A 89 7.64 13.43 -9.04
CA GLN A 89 6.86 12.30 -9.54
C GLN A 89 5.40 12.46 -9.13
N VAL A 90 4.48 12.33 -10.08
CA VAL A 90 3.03 12.31 -9.81
C VAL A 90 2.53 10.88 -9.85
N THR A 91 1.89 10.43 -8.78
CA THR A 91 1.35 9.08 -8.68
C THR A 91 0.13 9.03 -7.75
N ASN A 92 -0.76 8.10 -7.98
CA ASN A 92 -1.82 7.72 -7.04
C ASN A 92 -1.69 6.26 -6.57
N ASP A 93 -0.61 5.59 -6.97
CA ASP A 93 -0.34 4.23 -6.56
C ASP A 93 0.20 4.18 -5.13
N GLY A 94 -0.51 3.42 -4.24
CA GLY A 94 -0.17 3.32 -2.83
C GLY A 94 1.21 2.74 -2.58
N ALA A 95 1.60 1.70 -3.31
CA ALA A 95 2.91 1.09 -3.15
C ALA A 95 4.04 2.07 -3.51
N THR A 96 3.91 2.80 -4.61
CA THR A 96 4.88 3.81 -5.04
C THR A 96 5.00 4.95 -4.03
N ILE A 97 3.86 5.45 -3.51
CA ILE A 97 3.85 6.49 -2.48
C ILE A 97 4.59 5.99 -1.23
N LEU A 98 4.26 4.80 -0.76
CA LEU A 98 4.82 4.24 0.48
C LEU A 98 6.31 3.90 0.37
N LYS A 99 6.77 3.43 -0.79
CA LYS A 99 8.19 3.17 -1.07
C LYS A 99 9.04 4.46 -1.04
N SER A 100 8.44 5.60 -1.34
CA SER A 100 9.14 6.90 -1.41
C SER A 100 9.30 7.59 -0.04
N VAL A 101 8.51 7.20 0.95
CA VAL A 101 8.51 7.85 2.28
C VAL A 101 9.49 7.14 3.22
N LEU A 102 10.40 7.92 3.82
CA LEU A 102 11.28 7.40 4.87
C LEU A 102 10.48 7.25 6.17
N ILE A 103 10.42 6.04 6.68
CA ILE A 103 9.65 5.70 7.88
C ILE A 103 10.52 4.88 8.83
N ASP A 104 10.65 5.36 10.06
CA ASP A 104 11.42 4.68 11.10
C ASP A 104 10.56 3.76 11.97
N ASN A 105 9.25 4.02 12.05
CA ASN A 105 8.34 3.24 12.88
C ASN A 105 8.18 1.79 12.37
N PRO A 106 8.44 0.77 13.24
CA PRO A 106 8.41 -0.64 12.82
C PRO A 106 7.03 -1.11 12.35
N ALA A 107 5.94 -0.68 13.00
CA ALA A 107 4.59 -1.07 12.62
C ALA A 107 4.18 -0.46 11.27
N ALA A 108 4.62 0.77 11.00
CA ALA A 108 4.42 1.40 9.71
C ALA A 108 5.20 0.67 8.59
N LYS A 109 6.42 0.19 8.87
CA LYS A 109 7.18 -0.65 7.92
C LYS A 109 6.42 -1.93 7.56
N VAL A 110 5.78 -2.59 8.53
CA VAL A 110 4.95 -3.78 8.27
C VAL A 110 3.80 -3.45 7.31
N LEU A 111 3.13 -2.30 7.44
CA LEU A 111 2.09 -1.89 6.48
C LEU A 111 2.63 -1.65 5.07
N ILE A 112 3.82 -1.08 4.97
CA ILE A 112 4.49 -0.89 3.67
C ILE A 112 4.81 -2.25 3.04
N ASP A 113 5.33 -3.19 3.81
CA ASP A 113 5.63 -4.54 3.34
C ASP A 113 4.36 -5.28 2.89
N ILE A 114 3.25 -5.15 3.61
CA ILE A 114 1.94 -5.70 3.21
C ILE A 114 1.50 -5.11 1.85
N SER A 115 1.64 -3.79 1.68
CA SER A 115 1.31 -3.13 0.42
C SER A 115 2.21 -3.60 -0.73
N LYS A 116 3.49 -3.79 -0.44
CA LYS A 116 4.46 -4.30 -1.42
C LYS A 116 4.14 -5.74 -1.85
N VAL A 117 3.82 -6.62 -0.91
CA VAL A 117 3.40 -8.00 -1.23
C VAL A 117 2.13 -8.00 -2.08
N GLN A 118 1.16 -7.12 -1.78
CA GLN A 118 -0.04 -6.96 -2.60
C GLN A 118 0.28 -6.50 -4.03
N ASP A 119 1.27 -5.61 -4.18
CA ASP A 119 1.76 -5.14 -5.48
C ASP A 119 2.42 -6.27 -6.29
N ASP A 120 3.28 -7.03 -5.64
CA ASP A 120 4.05 -8.13 -6.25
C ASP A 120 3.13 -9.31 -6.66
N GLU A 121 2.11 -9.66 -5.85
CA GLU A 121 1.24 -10.81 -6.08
C GLU A 121 0.04 -10.50 -7.00
N VAL A 122 -0.53 -9.32 -6.90
CA VAL A 122 -1.80 -8.96 -7.58
C VAL A 122 -1.65 -7.75 -8.51
N GLY A 123 -0.80 -6.79 -8.16
CA GLY A 123 -0.58 -5.55 -8.93
C GLY A 123 -1.70 -4.51 -8.76
N ASP A 124 -2.69 -4.77 -7.90
CA ASP A 124 -3.78 -3.82 -7.60
C ASP A 124 -4.22 -3.94 -6.14
N GLY A 125 -4.90 -2.90 -5.63
CA GLY A 125 -5.41 -2.86 -4.26
C GLY A 125 -4.36 -2.50 -3.20
N THR A 126 -3.19 -2.02 -3.57
CA THR A 126 -2.10 -1.61 -2.66
C THR A 126 -2.54 -0.55 -1.65
N THR A 127 -3.26 0.46 -2.12
CA THR A 127 -3.87 1.49 -1.26
C THR A 127 -4.99 0.91 -0.40
N SER A 128 -5.84 0.05 -0.97
CA SER A 128 -6.99 -0.54 -0.27
C SER A 128 -6.56 -1.38 0.92
N VAL A 129 -5.53 -2.21 0.76
CA VAL A 129 -5.03 -3.08 1.85
C VAL A 129 -4.44 -2.26 3.00
N CYS A 130 -3.71 -1.17 2.70
CA CYS A 130 -3.18 -0.28 3.72
C CYS A 130 -4.27 0.47 4.49
N VAL A 131 -5.26 1.01 3.78
CA VAL A 131 -6.38 1.73 4.40
C VAL A 131 -7.20 0.78 5.27
N LEU A 132 -7.50 -0.43 4.77
CA LEU A 132 -8.24 -1.44 5.51
C LEU A 132 -7.50 -1.86 6.79
N ALA A 133 -6.19 -2.11 6.70
CA ALA A 133 -5.37 -2.43 7.87
C ALA A 133 -5.34 -1.27 8.89
N GLY A 134 -5.26 -0.02 8.41
CA GLY A 134 -5.34 1.17 9.25
C GLY A 134 -6.69 1.28 9.98
N GLU A 135 -7.80 1.06 9.29
CA GLU A 135 -9.13 1.11 9.92
C GLU A 135 -9.30 -0.03 10.96
N PHE A 136 -8.79 -1.23 10.69
CA PHE A 136 -8.77 -2.30 11.70
C PHE A 136 -7.94 -1.93 12.93
N LEU A 137 -6.79 -1.28 12.74
CA LEU A 137 -5.97 -0.80 13.86
C LEU A 137 -6.67 0.30 14.65
N ARG A 138 -7.39 1.21 13.99
CA ARG A 138 -8.18 2.27 14.64
C ARG A 138 -9.27 1.68 15.54
N GLN A 139 -10.01 0.70 15.02
CA GLN A 139 -11.01 -0.01 15.80
C GLN A 139 -10.39 -0.84 16.94
N ALA A 140 -9.23 -1.44 16.70
CA ALA A 140 -8.51 -2.15 17.75
C ALA A 140 -8.04 -1.21 18.87
N GLN A 141 -7.62 0.01 18.54
CA GLN A 141 -7.24 1.02 19.53
C GLN A 141 -8.41 1.35 20.46
N GLU A 142 -9.59 1.61 19.94
CA GLU A 142 -10.80 1.87 20.74
C GLU A 142 -11.14 0.71 21.68
N LEU A 143 -10.94 -0.53 21.22
CA LEU A 143 -11.18 -1.71 22.05
C LEU A 143 -10.12 -1.86 23.17
N ILE A 144 -8.87 -1.52 22.88
CA ILE A 144 -7.78 -1.51 23.87
C ILE A 144 -8.03 -0.43 24.93
N GLU A 145 -8.49 0.75 24.56
CA GLU A 145 -8.89 1.81 25.50
C GLU A 145 -10.02 1.37 26.43
N LYS A 146 -10.93 0.52 25.94
CA LYS A 146 -11.97 -0.15 26.74
C LYS A 146 -11.43 -1.32 27.59
N LYS A 147 -10.08 -1.45 27.68
CA LYS A 147 -9.39 -2.50 28.45
C LYS A 147 -9.61 -3.93 27.97
N ILE A 148 -10.00 -4.12 26.68
CA ILE A 148 -10.06 -5.45 26.08
C ILE A 148 -8.64 -5.90 25.76
N HIS A 149 -8.31 -7.13 26.16
CA HIS A 149 -6.97 -7.67 25.95
C HIS A 149 -6.67 -7.84 24.45
N PRO A 150 -5.49 -7.42 23.95
CA PRO A 150 -5.14 -7.49 22.54
C PRO A 150 -5.29 -8.88 21.91
N GLN A 151 -4.97 -9.96 22.64
CA GLN A 151 -5.15 -11.33 22.13
C GLN A 151 -6.61 -11.70 21.86
N THR A 152 -7.55 -11.13 22.61
CA THR A 152 -8.99 -11.31 22.36
C THR A 152 -9.40 -10.64 21.06
N ILE A 153 -8.88 -9.44 20.79
CA ILE A 153 -9.11 -8.71 19.54
C ILE A 153 -8.53 -9.49 18.35
N VAL A 154 -7.29 -9.98 18.45
CA VAL A 154 -6.64 -10.82 17.44
C VAL A 154 -7.45 -12.07 17.13
N ARG A 155 -7.96 -12.75 18.16
CA ARG A 155 -8.84 -13.93 18.00
C ARG A 155 -10.11 -13.58 17.24
N GLY A 156 -10.74 -12.45 17.56
CA GLY A 156 -11.92 -11.94 16.86
C GLY A 156 -11.65 -11.67 15.37
N TYR A 157 -10.54 -11.03 15.06
CA TYR A 157 -10.13 -10.76 13.67
C TYR A 157 -9.82 -12.04 12.89
N ARG A 158 -9.24 -13.07 13.52
CA ARG A 158 -9.04 -14.38 12.86
C ARG A 158 -10.35 -15.03 12.47
N LEU A 159 -11.33 -15.07 13.37
CA LEU A 159 -12.67 -15.60 13.09
C LEU A 159 -13.37 -14.81 11.98
N ALA A 160 -13.29 -13.47 12.04
CA ALA A 160 -13.86 -12.61 11.02
C ALA A 160 -13.21 -12.84 9.64
N ARG A 161 -11.89 -13.03 9.59
CA ARG A 161 -11.15 -13.36 8.35
C ARG A 161 -11.66 -14.66 7.73
N GLU A 162 -11.82 -15.72 8.55
CA GLU A 162 -12.30 -17.01 8.06
C GLU A 162 -13.70 -16.90 7.48
N ALA A 163 -14.61 -16.21 8.17
CA ALA A 163 -15.97 -15.95 7.70
C ALA A 163 -15.99 -15.13 6.40
N ALA A 164 -15.15 -14.09 6.29
CA ALA A 164 -15.04 -13.26 5.11
C ALA A 164 -14.53 -14.06 3.90
N LEU A 165 -13.47 -14.87 4.08
CA LEU A 165 -12.94 -15.73 3.02
C LEU A 165 -13.97 -16.76 2.55
N ALA A 166 -14.72 -17.38 3.47
CA ALA A 166 -15.78 -18.32 3.11
C ALA A 166 -16.91 -17.64 2.33
N SER A 167 -17.26 -16.40 2.69
CA SER A 167 -18.28 -15.62 1.97
C SER A 167 -17.80 -15.22 0.57
N LEU A 168 -16.55 -14.77 0.44
CA LEU A 168 -15.93 -14.45 -0.86
C LEU A 168 -15.87 -15.67 -1.77
N ALA A 169 -15.49 -16.84 -1.23
CA ALA A 169 -15.46 -18.09 -1.98
C ALA A 169 -16.83 -18.51 -2.54
N LYS A 170 -17.92 -18.20 -1.81
CA LYS A 170 -19.28 -18.45 -2.27
C LYS A 170 -19.76 -17.43 -3.30
N ALA A 171 -19.31 -16.17 -3.17
CA ALA A 171 -19.75 -15.07 -4.03
C ALA A 171 -18.95 -14.95 -5.34
N LYS A 172 -17.77 -15.61 -5.44
CA LYS A 172 -16.95 -15.53 -6.65
C LYS A 172 -17.69 -16.07 -7.87
N MET A 173 -17.56 -15.38 -8.99
CA MET A 173 -17.97 -15.84 -10.30
C MET A 173 -16.76 -16.34 -11.07
N ASP A 174 -16.90 -17.46 -11.76
CA ASP A 174 -15.82 -18.08 -12.52
C ASP A 174 -16.31 -18.40 -13.94
N ASN A 175 -15.91 -17.58 -14.90
CA ASN A 175 -16.27 -17.70 -16.32
C ASN A 175 -15.12 -18.25 -17.16
N THR A 176 -14.10 -18.89 -16.57
CA THR A 176 -12.91 -19.39 -17.27
C THR A 176 -13.21 -20.41 -18.37
N LYS A 177 -14.37 -21.05 -18.33
CA LYS A 177 -14.81 -22.04 -19.31
C LYS A 177 -15.39 -21.42 -20.60
N ASP A 178 -15.87 -20.18 -20.54
CA ASP A 178 -16.40 -19.44 -21.68
C ASP A 178 -15.41 -18.33 -22.08
N GLU A 179 -14.71 -18.53 -23.19
CA GLU A 179 -13.67 -17.62 -23.66
C GLU A 179 -14.18 -16.18 -23.88
N LYS A 180 -15.41 -16.01 -24.35
CA LYS A 180 -16.01 -14.69 -24.58
C LYS A 180 -16.33 -14.00 -23.26
N ALA A 181 -16.97 -14.73 -22.32
CA ALA A 181 -17.30 -14.21 -21.00
C ALA A 181 -16.01 -13.91 -20.23
N PHE A 182 -15.03 -14.78 -20.26
CA PHE A 182 -13.73 -14.57 -19.64
C PHE A 182 -13.00 -13.31 -20.16
N ARG A 183 -12.95 -13.12 -21.50
CA ARG A 183 -12.38 -11.90 -22.08
C ARG A 183 -13.13 -10.65 -21.64
N GLN A 184 -14.46 -10.70 -21.57
CA GLN A 184 -15.26 -9.57 -21.09
C GLN A 184 -14.98 -9.26 -19.61
N ASP A 185 -14.80 -10.28 -18.78
CA ASP A 185 -14.44 -10.12 -17.36
C ASP A 185 -13.07 -9.46 -17.22
N LEU A 186 -12.08 -9.88 -18.02
CA LEU A 186 -10.75 -9.24 -18.03
C LEU A 186 -10.84 -7.76 -18.41
N LEU A 187 -11.65 -7.42 -19.42
CA LEU A 187 -11.87 -6.03 -19.80
C LEU A 187 -12.54 -5.22 -18.69
N ASN A 188 -13.53 -5.80 -18.01
CA ASN A 188 -14.23 -5.14 -16.90
C ASN A 188 -13.30 -4.91 -15.72
N ILE A 189 -12.45 -5.88 -15.38
CA ILE A 189 -11.43 -5.77 -14.33
C ILE A 189 -10.44 -4.66 -14.69
N ALA A 190 -9.89 -4.68 -15.91
CA ALA A 190 -8.94 -3.66 -16.37
C ALA A 190 -9.55 -2.24 -16.33
N LYS A 191 -10.80 -2.08 -16.79
CA LYS A 191 -11.51 -0.79 -16.72
C LYS A 191 -11.74 -0.32 -15.29
N THR A 192 -12.04 -1.24 -14.37
CA THR A 192 -12.24 -0.92 -12.95
C THR A 192 -10.94 -0.41 -12.34
N THR A 193 -9.83 -1.10 -12.56
CA THR A 193 -8.51 -0.70 -12.07
C THR A 193 -8.08 0.65 -12.66
N LEU A 194 -8.23 0.84 -13.98
CA LEU A 194 -7.87 2.09 -14.65
C LEU A 194 -8.73 3.28 -14.24
N SER A 195 -9.96 3.06 -13.77
CA SER A 195 -10.85 4.14 -13.33
C SER A 195 -10.35 4.90 -12.09
N SER A 196 -9.44 4.30 -11.32
CA SER A 196 -8.77 4.93 -10.18
C SER A 196 -7.38 5.48 -10.51
N LYS A 197 -6.91 5.36 -11.74
CA LYS A 197 -5.57 5.75 -12.17
C LYS A 197 -5.61 7.03 -13.01
N VAL A 198 -4.44 7.61 -13.26
CA VAL A 198 -4.26 8.84 -14.08
C VAL A 198 -4.87 8.69 -15.49
N LEU A 199 -4.90 7.48 -16.04
CA LEU A 199 -5.44 7.15 -17.36
C LEU A 199 -6.97 6.94 -17.39
N SER A 200 -7.69 7.36 -16.36
CA SER A 200 -9.14 7.11 -16.22
C SER A 200 -10.01 7.64 -17.38
N GLN A 201 -9.56 8.69 -18.06
CA GLN A 201 -10.29 9.26 -19.20
C GLN A 201 -10.27 8.34 -20.44
N ASP A 202 -9.15 7.66 -20.70
CA ASP A 202 -8.93 6.78 -21.85
C ASP A 202 -8.97 5.29 -21.47
N LYS A 203 -9.61 4.94 -20.34
CA LYS A 203 -9.63 3.59 -19.77
C LYS A 203 -10.12 2.51 -20.74
N GLU A 204 -11.02 2.83 -21.68
CA GLU A 204 -11.53 1.89 -22.66
C GLU A 204 -10.41 1.37 -23.56
N MET A 205 -9.66 2.29 -24.16
CA MET A 205 -8.54 1.98 -25.04
C MET A 205 -7.41 1.26 -24.30
N PHE A 206 -7.01 1.77 -23.14
CA PHE A 206 -5.92 1.17 -22.37
C PHE A 206 -6.28 -0.20 -21.79
N ALA A 207 -7.55 -0.44 -21.42
CA ALA A 207 -8.01 -1.75 -21.00
C ALA A 207 -7.88 -2.80 -22.11
N GLU A 208 -8.26 -2.46 -23.36
CA GLU A 208 -8.10 -3.35 -24.50
C GLU A 208 -6.63 -3.66 -24.79
N ILE A 209 -5.76 -2.64 -24.75
CA ILE A 209 -4.32 -2.83 -24.96
C ILE A 209 -3.74 -3.76 -23.89
N ALA A 210 -4.06 -3.52 -22.59
CA ALA A 210 -3.57 -4.32 -21.48
C ALA A 210 -4.03 -5.77 -21.58
N VAL A 211 -5.33 -6.02 -21.80
CA VAL A 211 -5.89 -7.36 -21.92
C VAL A 211 -5.29 -8.10 -23.12
N ASN A 212 -5.14 -7.44 -24.28
CA ASN A 212 -4.53 -8.05 -25.45
C ASN A 212 -3.05 -8.40 -25.22
N ALA A 213 -2.30 -7.56 -24.50
CA ALA A 213 -0.90 -7.81 -24.16
C ALA A 213 -0.78 -9.04 -23.23
N VAL A 214 -1.57 -9.11 -22.16
CA VAL A 214 -1.57 -10.24 -21.22
C VAL A 214 -1.99 -11.56 -21.90
N LEU A 215 -3.03 -11.51 -22.74
CA LEU A 215 -3.46 -12.70 -23.47
C LEU A 215 -2.42 -13.24 -24.46
N LYS A 216 -1.56 -12.35 -25.01
CA LYS A 216 -0.42 -12.78 -25.85
C LYS A 216 0.70 -13.44 -25.07
N LEU A 217 0.88 -13.08 -23.79
CA LEU A 217 1.86 -13.73 -22.91
C LEU A 217 1.41 -15.09 -22.41
N LYS A 218 0.09 -15.36 -22.46
CA LYS A 218 -0.46 -16.66 -22.15
C LYS A 218 0.00 -17.66 -23.21
N GLY A 219 1.04 -18.43 -22.93
CA GLY A 219 1.57 -19.46 -23.82
C GLY A 219 0.58 -20.60 -24.11
N ALA A 220 0.94 -21.50 -25.00
CA ALA A 220 0.12 -22.67 -25.34
C ALA A 220 -0.18 -23.58 -24.13
N SER A 221 0.64 -23.52 -23.07
CA SER A 221 0.45 -24.22 -21.79
C SER A 221 -0.57 -23.56 -20.86
N GLY A 222 -1.04 -22.36 -21.18
CA GLY A 222 -1.99 -21.60 -20.33
C GLY A 222 -1.37 -20.96 -19.09
N THR A 223 -0.06 -21.08 -18.90
CA THR A 223 0.73 -20.38 -17.88
C THR A 223 1.51 -19.24 -18.54
N ALA A 224 1.61 -18.09 -17.88
CA ALA A 224 2.58 -17.07 -18.25
C ALA A 224 3.94 -17.51 -17.70
N ASP A 225 4.93 -17.66 -18.57
CA ASP A 225 6.33 -17.85 -18.18
C ASP A 225 6.94 -16.53 -17.75
#